data_adc88a76c7fe677c1dca9df4cef7511a
#
_entry.id   adc88a76c7fe677c1dca9df4cef7511a
#
_cell.length_a   1.000
_cell.length_b   1.000
_cell.length_c   1.000
_cell.angle_alpha   90.00
_cell.angle_beta   90.00
_cell.angle_gamma   90.00
#
_symmetry.space_group_name_H-M   'P 1'
#
loop_
_entity.id
_entity.type
_entity.pdbx_description
1 polymer ?
#
loop_
_entity_poly.entity_id
_entity_poly.type
_entity_poly.pdbx_seq_one_letter_code
_entity_poly.pdbx_strand_id
1 'polypeptide(L)'
;MFAFENWHSALEMKLYIRRYIHHIGGLPDFSALRFTRYNQYESMILPMIKYLEGFGVQFHYNVKVENVDFAIGGGMGPVRQRTGTGQDTILRKQAEYGAYPRNPFSSPTKKLATRIDLTEADGTTRSIDLGENDLVFITNGGCVENSSMGSQTEPAAWAPEIKPGGGWDMWRRIAAQDPSFGHPDVFCSDPEHSKWMSATVTTLDDEIPPYIQKICKRDPFS
;
A
#
# COMPACT_ATOMS: atom_id res chain seq x y z
N MET A 1 7.91 10.97 -12.91
CA MET A 1 7.54 11.22 -11.51
C MET A 1 6.29 10.46 -11.10
N PHE A 2 5.25 10.49 -11.88
CA PHE A 2 4.09 9.63 -11.72
C PHE A 2 4.21 8.57 -12.80
N ALA A 3 4.76 7.42 -12.47
CA ALA A 3 4.98 6.32 -13.41
C ALA A 3 3.64 5.68 -13.85
N PHE A 4 2.71 6.51 -14.35
CA PHE A 4 1.42 6.06 -14.85
C PHE A 4 1.49 5.82 -16.36
N GLU A 5 1.03 4.65 -16.73
CA GLU A 5 0.82 4.24 -18.10
C GLU A 5 -0.69 4.20 -18.41
N ASN A 6 -1.04 4.06 -19.68
CA ASN A 6 -2.44 4.09 -20.14
C ASN A 6 -3.29 2.91 -19.63
N TRP A 7 -2.68 1.86 -19.12
CA TRP A 7 -3.32 0.67 -18.55
C TRP A 7 -3.50 0.75 -17.01
N HIS A 8 -2.92 1.78 -16.34
CA HIS A 8 -3.12 1.99 -14.92
C HIS A 8 -4.53 2.46 -14.58
N SER A 9 -4.92 2.31 -13.33
CA SER A 9 -6.24 2.71 -12.83
C SER A 9 -6.46 4.22 -12.95
N ALA A 10 -7.46 4.63 -13.71
CA ALA A 10 -7.88 6.03 -13.79
C ALA A 10 -8.39 6.57 -12.44
N LEU A 11 -8.93 5.70 -11.58
CA LEU A 11 -9.32 6.09 -10.23
C LEU A 11 -8.11 6.43 -9.37
N GLU A 12 -7.06 5.63 -9.45
CA GLU A 12 -5.81 5.88 -8.74
C GLU A 12 -5.19 7.20 -9.20
N MET A 13 -5.09 7.43 -10.51
CA MET A 13 -4.62 8.69 -11.08
C MET A 13 -5.44 9.89 -10.57
N LYS A 14 -6.76 9.77 -10.52
CA LYS A 14 -7.65 10.80 -9.97
C LYS A 14 -7.32 11.10 -8.50
N LEU A 15 -7.07 10.07 -7.69
CA LEU A 15 -6.72 10.24 -6.27
C LEU A 15 -5.37 10.93 -6.10
N TYR A 16 -4.39 10.60 -6.93
CA TYR A 16 -3.10 11.29 -6.97
C TYR A 16 -3.27 12.76 -7.34
N ILE A 17 -3.97 13.07 -8.42
CA ILE A 17 -4.22 14.44 -8.84
C ILE A 17 -4.90 15.23 -7.71
N ARG A 18 -5.93 14.70 -7.09
CA ARG A 18 -6.62 15.36 -5.97
C ARG A 18 -5.70 15.68 -4.80
N ARG A 19 -4.71 14.85 -4.53
CA ARG A 19 -3.74 15.08 -3.45
C ARG A 19 -2.68 16.11 -3.79
N TYR A 20 -2.23 16.14 -5.03
CA TYR A 20 -1.05 16.90 -5.43
C TYR A 20 -1.34 18.14 -6.27
N ILE A 21 -2.57 18.34 -6.72
CA ILE A 21 -2.89 19.45 -7.64
C ILE A 21 -2.51 20.82 -7.10
N HIS A 22 -2.65 21.02 -5.80
CA HIS A 22 -2.26 22.26 -5.13
C HIS A 22 -0.75 22.43 -4.96
N HIS A 23 0.03 21.37 -5.18
CA HIS A 23 1.49 21.41 -5.19
C HIS A 23 2.09 21.35 -6.60
N ILE A 24 1.26 21.38 -7.64
CA ILE A 24 1.72 21.17 -9.02
C ILE A 24 2.75 22.21 -9.46
N GLY A 25 2.65 23.44 -8.96
CA GLY A 25 3.61 24.50 -9.24
C GLY A 25 5.01 24.25 -8.67
N GLY A 26 5.12 23.47 -7.59
CA GLY A 26 6.38 23.09 -6.96
C GLY A 26 6.98 21.77 -7.48
N LEU A 27 6.31 21.07 -8.41
CA LEU A 27 6.82 19.83 -8.97
C LEU A 27 8.13 19.99 -9.77
N PRO A 28 8.33 21.09 -10.50
CA PRO A 28 9.56 21.23 -11.26
C PRO A 28 10.82 21.35 -10.42
N ASP A 29 10.75 21.89 -9.23
CA ASP A 29 11.89 22.15 -8.33
C ASP A 29 11.78 21.42 -6.99
N PHE A 30 10.71 20.66 -6.80
CA PHE A 30 10.40 19.96 -5.54
C PHE A 30 10.27 20.86 -4.31
N SER A 31 10.09 22.18 -4.49
CA SER A 31 10.03 23.16 -3.39
C SER A 31 8.94 22.86 -2.37
N ALA A 32 7.87 22.16 -2.78
CA ALA A 32 6.79 21.73 -1.90
C ALA A 32 7.11 20.46 -1.09
N LEU A 33 8.15 19.71 -1.47
CA LEU A 33 8.52 18.49 -0.78
C LEU A 33 9.31 18.81 0.50
N ARG A 34 9.08 18.01 1.51
CA ARG A 34 9.81 18.06 2.77
C ARG A 34 10.46 16.72 3.03
N PHE A 35 11.68 16.75 3.47
CA PHE A 35 12.47 15.57 3.81
C PHE A 35 12.78 15.59 5.29
N THR A 36 12.82 14.41 5.90
CA THR A 36 13.26 14.29 7.28
C THR A 36 14.76 14.52 7.36
N ARG A 37 15.20 15.25 8.39
CA ARG A 37 16.63 15.51 8.63
C ARG A 37 17.39 14.24 9.01
N TYR A 38 16.72 13.32 9.66
CA TYR A 38 17.29 12.07 10.14
C TYR A 38 16.64 10.88 9.47
N ASN A 39 17.29 9.73 9.53
CA ASN A 39 16.75 8.47 9.07
C ASN A 39 15.39 8.22 9.74
N GLN A 40 14.38 7.88 8.93
CA GLN A 40 13.00 7.70 9.40
C GLN A 40 12.86 6.49 10.31
N TYR A 41 13.66 5.46 10.11
CA TYR A 41 13.56 4.24 10.90
C TYR A 41 13.91 4.51 12.37
N GLU A 42 15.08 5.07 12.64
CA GLU A 42 15.54 5.36 14.00
C GLU A 42 14.78 6.53 14.64
N SER A 43 14.46 7.56 13.85
CA SER A 43 13.88 8.79 14.40
C SER A 43 12.37 8.76 14.55
N MET A 44 11.67 7.93 13.78
CA MET A 44 10.20 7.86 13.77
C MET A 44 9.68 6.46 14.07
N ILE A 45 10.13 5.45 13.32
CA ILE A 45 9.52 4.11 13.38
C ILE A 45 9.82 3.43 14.72
N LEU A 46 11.08 3.39 15.15
CA LEU A 46 11.44 2.77 16.43
C LEU A 46 10.76 3.42 17.66
N PRO A 47 10.70 4.76 17.78
CA PRO A 47 9.92 5.39 18.85
C PRO A 47 8.43 5.06 18.80
N MET A 48 7.84 5.00 17.62
CA MET A 48 6.44 4.61 17.46
C MET A 48 6.17 3.16 17.88
N ILE A 49 7.05 2.24 17.49
CA ILE A 49 6.95 0.83 17.90
C ILE A 49 6.97 0.74 19.44
N LYS A 50 7.96 1.34 20.08
CA LYS A 50 8.08 1.35 21.56
C LYS A 50 6.85 1.95 22.25
N TYR A 51 6.30 3.02 21.69
CA TYR A 51 5.08 3.64 22.20
C TYR A 51 3.90 2.67 22.13
N LEU A 52 3.69 2.03 20.98
CA LEU A 52 2.59 1.11 20.76
C LEU A 52 2.71 -0.18 21.59
N GLU A 53 3.93 -0.71 21.76
CA GLU A 53 4.19 -1.85 22.65
C GLU A 53 3.79 -1.53 24.10
N GLY A 54 3.98 -0.29 24.55
CA GLY A 54 3.54 0.18 25.85
C GLY A 54 2.01 0.13 26.05
N PHE A 55 1.23 0.06 24.96
CA PHE A 55 -0.22 -0.15 24.96
C PHE A 55 -0.63 -1.59 24.66
N GLY A 56 0.32 -2.52 24.63
CA GLY A 56 0.05 -3.94 24.42
C GLY A 56 -0.08 -4.35 22.95
N VAL A 57 0.31 -3.49 22.01
CA VAL A 57 0.38 -3.85 20.59
C VAL A 57 1.51 -4.86 20.38
N GLN A 58 1.19 -5.95 19.69
CA GLN A 58 2.14 -7.00 19.36
C GLN A 58 2.58 -6.88 17.90
N PHE A 59 3.86 -6.89 17.67
CA PHE A 59 4.45 -6.89 16.33
C PHE A 59 5.01 -8.28 16.02
N HIS A 60 4.49 -8.91 14.98
CA HIS A 60 4.95 -10.21 14.50
C HIS A 60 5.70 -10.02 13.19
N TYR A 61 7.00 -10.28 13.20
CA TYR A 61 7.88 -10.16 12.05
C TYR A 61 8.18 -11.55 11.46
N ASN A 62 8.58 -11.59 10.19
CA ASN A 62 8.88 -12.82 9.46
C ASN A 62 7.70 -13.80 9.40
N VAL A 63 6.50 -13.26 9.45
CA VAL A 63 5.25 -14.00 9.28
C VAL A 63 4.67 -13.66 7.92
N LYS A 64 4.39 -14.67 7.12
CA LYS A 64 3.73 -14.51 5.84
C LYS A 64 2.24 -14.69 6.01
N VAL A 65 1.45 -13.67 5.65
CA VAL A 65 -0.01 -13.82 5.56
C VAL A 65 -0.33 -14.49 4.23
N GLU A 66 -0.85 -15.70 4.30
CA GLU A 66 -1.19 -16.49 3.11
C GLU A 66 -2.54 -16.08 2.54
N ASN A 67 -3.53 -15.92 3.41
CA ASN A 67 -4.90 -15.62 3.00
C ASN A 67 -5.66 -14.88 4.11
N VAL A 68 -6.71 -14.20 3.71
CA VAL A 68 -7.76 -13.71 4.60
C VAL A 68 -9.09 -14.21 4.04
N ASP A 69 -9.79 -15.02 4.80
CA ASP A 69 -11.10 -15.53 4.42
C ASP A 69 -12.20 -14.52 4.75
N PHE A 70 -13.20 -14.45 3.88
CA PHE A 70 -14.32 -13.56 4.03
C PHE A 70 -15.66 -14.31 3.94
N ALA A 71 -16.54 -14.01 4.87
CA ALA A 71 -17.96 -14.28 4.69
C ALA A 71 -18.58 -13.14 3.87
N ILE A 72 -19.16 -13.49 2.73
CA ILE A 72 -19.75 -12.55 1.79
C ILE A 72 -21.26 -12.75 1.80
N GLY A 73 -21.97 -11.77 2.36
CA GLY A 73 -23.41 -11.82 2.53
C GLY A 73 -24.15 -10.81 1.69
N GLY A 74 -25.12 -11.25 0.89
CA GLY A 74 -26.17 -10.42 0.32
C GLY A 74 -27.33 -10.29 1.31
N GLY A 75 -27.49 -9.12 1.91
CA GLY A 75 -28.63 -8.81 2.74
C GLY A 75 -28.26 -8.38 4.16
N MET A 76 -28.62 -7.17 4.50
CA MET A 76 -28.58 -6.70 5.89
C MET A 76 -29.53 -7.56 6.74
N GLY A 77 -28.96 -8.50 7.51
CA GLY A 77 -29.63 -8.89 8.75
C GLY A 77 -29.73 -7.65 9.65
N PRO A 78 -30.73 -7.58 10.55
CA PRO A 78 -30.93 -6.39 11.38
C PRO A 78 -29.66 -6.09 12.17
N VAL A 79 -29.06 -4.93 11.91
CA VAL A 79 -28.01 -4.38 12.75
C VAL A 79 -28.59 -4.23 14.14
N ARG A 80 -28.19 -5.09 15.06
CA ARG A 80 -28.51 -4.94 16.46
C ARG A 80 -27.93 -3.60 16.92
N GLN A 81 -28.80 -2.60 17.07
CA GLN A 81 -28.43 -1.34 17.68
C GLN A 81 -27.95 -1.63 19.11
N ARG A 82 -26.64 -1.52 19.32
CA ARG A 82 -26.10 -1.41 20.68
C ARG A 82 -26.41 0.00 21.16
N THR A 83 -27.32 0.06 22.07
CA THR A 83 -27.52 1.24 22.93
C THR A 83 -26.33 1.34 23.88
N GLY A 84 -25.53 2.38 23.75
CA GLY A 84 -24.57 2.71 24.80
C GLY A 84 -23.29 3.40 24.34
N THR A 85 -23.15 4.62 24.82
CA THR A 85 -21.95 5.41 25.12
C THR A 85 -21.16 6.00 23.96
N GLY A 86 -21.02 7.30 24.02
CA GLY A 86 -20.14 8.31 23.38
C GLY A 86 -19.20 7.96 22.19
N GLN A 87 -18.82 6.73 22.01
CA GLN A 87 -18.00 6.28 20.87
C GLN A 87 -18.80 6.17 19.56
N ASP A 88 -20.09 5.96 19.62
CA ASP A 88 -20.96 5.88 18.43
C ASP A 88 -21.06 7.21 17.66
N THR A 89 -20.80 8.33 18.32
CA THR A 89 -20.86 9.65 17.69
C THR A 89 -19.68 9.93 16.77
N ILE A 90 -18.50 9.36 17.06
CA ILE A 90 -17.29 9.53 16.23
C ILE A 90 -17.42 8.71 14.96
N LEU A 91 -17.89 7.47 15.06
CA LEU A 91 -18.10 6.59 13.90
C LEU A 91 -19.22 7.11 12.99
N ARG A 92 -20.27 7.71 13.54
CA ARG A 92 -21.31 8.37 12.73
C ARG A 92 -20.80 9.57 11.95
N LYS A 93 -19.97 10.42 12.54
CA LYS A 93 -19.37 11.57 11.85
C LYS A 93 -18.39 11.16 10.76
N GLN A 94 -17.66 10.06 10.94
CA GLN A 94 -16.80 9.52 9.88
C GLN A 94 -17.60 8.94 8.71
N ALA A 95 -18.77 8.36 8.96
CA ALA A 95 -19.66 7.88 7.89
C ALA A 95 -20.27 9.01 7.05
N GLU A 96 -20.47 10.20 7.63
CA GLU A 96 -20.98 11.38 6.92
C GLU A 96 -19.92 12.04 6.01
N TYR A 97 -18.62 11.96 6.36
CA TYR A 97 -17.53 12.58 5.60
C TYR A 97 -16.95 11.69 4.49
N GLY A 98 -17.31 10.42 4.43
CA GLY A 98 -16.68 9.41 3.56
C GLY A 98 -17.57 8.75 2.52
N ALA A 99 -18.74 9.30 2.22
CA ALA A 99 -19.56 8.75 1.14
C ALA A 99 -18.93 9.00 -0.23
N TYR A 100 -18.00 8.11 -0.64
CA TYR A 100 -17.71 7.94 -2.06
C TYR A 100 -19.04 7.68 -2.79
N PRO A 101 -19.26 8.26 -3.97
CA PRO A 101 -20.46 7.98 -4.73
C PRO A 101 -20.54 6.46 -4.94
N ARG A 102 -21.46 5.83 -4.25
CA ARG A 102 -21.75 4.40 -4.43
C ARG A 102 -22.15 4.22 -5.88
N ASN A 103 -21.62 3.17 -6.51
CA ASN A 103 -22.20 2.73 -7.78
C ASN A 103 -23.70 2.52 -7.56
N PRO A 104 -24.58 3.28 -8.19
CA PRO A 104 -26.02 3.19 -7.94
C PRO A 104 -26.63 1.83 -8.31
N PHE A 105 -25.83 0.95 -8.93
CA PHE A 105 -26.26 -0.36 -9.42
C PHE A 105 -25.77 -1.54 -8.58
N SER A 106 -25.01 -1.32 -7.51
CA SER A 106 -24.57 -2.40 -6.63
C SER A 106 -25.08 -2.19 -5.19
N SER A 107 -25.88 -3.12 -4.70
CA SER A 107 -26.11 -3.23 -3.26
C SER A 107 -24.76 -3.48 -2.58
N PRO A 108 -24.43 -2.76 -1.49
CA PRO A 108 -23.18 -3.00 -0.77
C PRO A 108 -23.21 -4.40 -0.16
N THR A 109 -22.50 -5.32 -0.77
CA THR A 109 -22.32 -6.65 -0.21
C THR A 109 -21.45 -6.51 1.05
N LYS A 110 -21.98 -6.93 2.20
CA LYS A 110 -21.21 -6.94 3.44
C LYS A 110 -20.08 -7.97 3.30
N LYS A 111 -18.87 -7.56 3.55
CA LYS A 111 -17.69 -8.40 3.60
C LYS A 111 -17.20 -8.44 5.04
N LEU A 112 -17.15 -9.61 5.64
CA LEU A 112 -16.69 -9.82 7.00
C LEU A 112 -15.48 -10.74 6.94
N ALA A 113 -14.31 -10.26 7.35
CA ALA A 113 -13.14 -11.12 7.51
C ALA A 113 -13.42 -12.12 8.65
N THR A 114 -13.18 -13.40 8.40
CA THR A 114 -13.49 -14.47 9.34
C THR A 114 -12.27 -15.22 9.85
N ARG A 115 -11.19 -15.22 9.04
CA ARG A 115 -9.97 -15.93 9.39
C ARG A 115 -8.77 -15.35 8.65
N ILE A 116 -7.61 -15.38 9.28
CA ILE A 116 -6.32 -15.07 8.68
C ILE A 116 -5.46 -16.33 8.74
N ASP A 117 -4.96 -16.77 7.59
CA ASP A 117 -4.01 -17.89 7.50
C ASP A 117 -2.59 -17.35 7.39
N LEU A 118 -1.70 -17.90 8.19
CA LEU A 118 -0.32 -17.46 8.36
C LEU A 118 0.67 -18.62 8.19
N THR A 119 1.85 -18.28 7.68
CA THR A 119 3.03 -19.16 7.70
C THR A 119 4.14 -18.46 8.47
N GLU A 120 4.62 -19.08 9.52
CA GLU A 120 5.72 -18.59 10.34
C GLU A 120 7.08 -18.81 9.64
N ALA A 121 8.14 -18.18 10.16
CA ALA A 121 9.48 -18.28 9.58
C ALA A 121 10.05 -19.71 9.52
N ASP A 122 9.61 -20.59 10.41
CA ASP A 122 10.00 -22.00 10.45
C ASP A 122 9.17 -22.89 9.51
N GLY A 123 8.23 -22.30 8.75
CA GLY A 123 7.32 -22.99 7.85
C GLY A 123 6.06 -23.57 8.52
N THR A 124 5.89 -23.40 9.83
CA THR A 124 4.66 -23.78 10.51
C THR A 124 3.50 -22.91 10.05
N THR A 125 2.35 -23.52 9.83
CA THR A 125 1.13 -22.79 9.47
C THR A 125 0.22 -22.69 10.68
N ARG A 126 -0.43 -21.53 10.82
CA ARG A 126 -1.49 -21.32 11.82
C ARG A 126 -2.56 -20.40 11.27
N SER A 127 -3.71 -20.42 11.90
CA SER A 127 -4.82 -19.53 11.55
C SER A 127 -5.26 -18.74 12.77
N ILE A 128 -5.77 -17.55 12.53
CA ILE A 128 -6.40 -16.68 13.52
C ILE A 128 -7.87 -16.53 13.13
N ASP A 129 -8.76 -17.04 13.95
CA ASP A 129 -10.19 -16.83 13.75
C ASP A 129 -10.58 -15.43 14.23
N LEU A 130 -11.45 -14.78 13.47
CA LEU A 130 -11.88 -13.41 13.68
C LEU A 130 -13.36 -13.36 14.08
N GLY A 131 -13.66 -12.51 15.05
CA GLY A 131 -15.01 -12.22 15.49
C GLY A 131 -15.62 -11.02 14.77
N GLU A 132 -16.90 -10.79 14.99
CA GLU A 132 -17.64 -9.68 14.37
C GLU A 132 -17.15 -8.27 14.75
N ASN A 133 -16.40 -8.15 15.85
CA ASN A 133 -15.88 -6.88 16.35
C ASN A 133 -14.42 -6.65 15.98
N ASP A 134 -13.77 -7.61 15.29
CA ASP A 134 -12.41 -7.47 14.87
C ASP A 134 -12.32 -6.61 13.61
N LEU A 135 -11.26 -5.82 13.51
CA LEU A 135 -10.95 -5.00 12.35
C LEU A 135 -9.67 -5.50 11.71
N VAL A 136 -9.71 -5.73 10.41
CA VAL A 136 -8.54 -6.14 9.63
C VAL A 136 -8.18 -5.05 8.65
N PHE A 137 -6.92 -4.60 8.70
CA PHE A 137 -6.35 -3.66 7.75
C PHE A 137 -5.33 -4.41 6.91
N ILE A 138 -5.53 -4.42 5.59
CA ILE A 138 -4.66 -5.11 4.64
C ILE A 138 -3.93 -4.06 3.83
N THR A 139 -2.60 -4.02 3.94
CA THR A 139 -1.73 -3.11 3.20
C THR A 139 -0.70 -3.93 2.42
N ASN A 140 -1.19 -4.72 1.50
CA ASN A 140 -0.37 -5.61 0.70
C ASN A 140 -0.30 -5.15 -0.75
N GLY A 141 0.65 -5.72 -1.44
CA GLY A 141 0.87 -5.47 -2.87
C GLY A 141 1.49 -4.10 -3.11
N GLY A 142 2.26 -4.00 -4.11
CA GLY A 142 2.90 -2.77 -4.52
C GLY A 142 3.95 -3.04 -5.58
N CYS A 143 4.46 -1.99 -6.19
CA CYS A 143 5.47 -2.08 -7.23
C CYS A 143 6.78 -2.73 -6.76
N VAL A 144 6.97 -2.89 -5.44
CA VAL A 144 8.19 -3.48 -4.85
C VAL A 144 8.11 -4.99 -4.64
N GLU A 145 6.96 -5.62 -4.83
CA GLU A 145 6.75 -7.05 -4.52
C GLU A 145 7.75 -7.97 -5.22
N ASN A 146 8.04 -7.71 -6.50
CA ASN A 146 8.98 -8.47 -7.31
C ASN A 146 10.31 -7.75 -7.55
N SER A 147 10.63 -6.75 -6.75
CA SER A 147 11.84 -5.96 -6.93
C SER A 147 13.11 -6.79 -6.74
N SER A 148 14.13 -6.46 -7.49
CA SER A 148 15.52 -6.88 -7.28
C SER A 148 16.37 -5.64 -6.99
N MET A 149 17.39 -5.84 -6.17
CA MET A 149 18.34 -4.78 -5.83
C MET A 149 19.63 -4.99 -6.61
N GLY A 150 20.17 -3.91 -7.14
CA GLY A 150 21.52 -3.88 -7.68
C GLY A 150 22.52 -3.41 -6.61
N SER A 151 23.78 -3.40 -6.99
CA SER A 151 24.88 -2.85 -6.21
C SER A 151 25.71 -1.86 -7.04
N GLN A 152 26.81 -1.35 -6.49
CA GLN A 152 27.74 -0.50 -7.26
C GLN A 152 28.46 -1.25 -8.37
N THR A 153 28.59 -2.55 -8.25
CA THR A 153 29.36 -3.40 -9.18
C THR A 153 28.47 -4.30 -10.05
N GLU A 154 27.23 -4.50 -9.63
CA GLU A 154 26.31 -5.39 -10.34
C GLU A 154 24.96 -4.69 -10.54
N PRO A 155 24.44 -4.62 -11.76
CA PRO A 155 23.11 -4.09 -12.00
C PRO A 155 22.03 -4.99 -11.39
N ALA A 156 20.89 -4.41 -11.05
CA ALA A 156 19.73 -5.19 -10.64
C ALA A 156 19.33 -6.16 -11.75
N ALA A 157 19.20 -7.44 -11.40
CA ALA A 157 18.76 -8.45 -12.36
C ALA A 157 17.30 -8.22 -12.76
N TRP A 158 17.03 -8.24 -14.04
CA TRP A 158 15.67 -8.28 -14.55
C TRP A 158 15.16 -9.72 -14.53
N ALA A 159 14.09 -9.95 -13.75
CA ALA A 159 13.36 -11.22 -13.75
C ALA A 159 12.04 -11.03 -14.48
N PRO A 160 11.85 -11.63 -15.66
CA PRO A 160 10.60 -11.49 -16.43
C PRO A 160 9.45 -12.30 -15.81
N GLU A 161 9.75 -13.17 -14.87
CA GLU A 161 8.76 -14.02 -14.21
C GLU A 161 8.31 -13.42 -12.89
N ILE A 162 7.01 -13.50 -12.62
CA ILE A 162 6.44 -13.10 -11.33
C ILE A 162 6.83 -14.14 -10.29
N LYS A 163 7.49 -13.70 -9.23
CA LYS A 163 7.86 -14.57 -8.12
C LYS A 163 6.62 -15.12 -7.44
N PRO A 164 6.54 -16.41 -7.18
CA PRO A 164 5.44 -16.98 -6.40
C PRO A 164 5.50 -16.51 -4.95
N GLY A 165 4.36 -16.41 -4.32
CA GLY A 165 4.23 -15.96 -2.93
C GLY A 165 4.02 -14.46 -2.79
N GLY A 166 4.05 -13.98 -1.57
CA GLY A 166 3.94 -12.57 -1.23
C GLY A 166 2.53 -11.98 -1.30
N GLY A 167 2.46 -10.65 -1.33
CA GLY A 167 1.21 -9.91 -1.25
C GLY A 167 0.33 -10.06 -2.48
N TRP A 168 0.91 -10.27 -3.66
CA TRP A 168 0.13 -10.48 -4.88
C TRP A 168 -0.59 -11.82 -4.88
N ASP A 169 0.04 -12.88 -4.36
CA ASP A 169 -0.62 -14.19 -4.23
C ASP A 169 -1.75 -14.11 -3.20
N MET A 170 -1.56 -13.40 -2.10
CA MET A 170 -2.63 -13.16 -1.14
C MET A 170 -3.79 -12.40 -1.79
N TRP A 171 -3.52 -11.37 -2.58
CA TRP A 171 -4.57 -10.64 -3.29
C TRP A 171 -5.32 -11.54 -4.28
N ARG A 172 -4.62 -12.38 -5.04
CA ARG A 172 -5.27 -13.37 -5.93
C ARG A 172 -6.20 -14.31 -5.18
N ARG A 173 -5.75 -14.81 -4.01
CA ARG A 173 -6.58 -15.68 -3.16
C ARG A 173 -7.82 -14.95 -2.62
N ILE A 174 -7.66 -13.72 -2.18
CA ILE A 174 -8.79 -12.88 -1.75
C ILE A 174 -9.74 -12.63 -2.93
N ALA A 175 -9.23 -12.26 -4.09
CA ALA A 175 -10.05 -11.97 -5.27
C ALA A 175 -10.77 -13.20 -5.81
N ALA A 176 -10.22 -14.39 -5.61
CA ALA A 176 -10.88 -15.65 -5.98
C ALA A 176 -12.14 -15.95 -5.16
N GLN A 177 -12.30 -15.34 -3.98
CA GLN A 177 -13.48 -15.54 -3.13
C GLN A 177 -14.70 -14.77 -3.64
N ASP A 178 -14.51 -13.58 -4.23
CA ASP A 178 -15.60 -12.79 -4.80
C ASP A 178 -15.08 -11.74 -5.78
N PRO A 179 -15.70 -11.56 -6.95
CA PRO A 179 -15.26 -10.58 -7.96
C PRO A 179 -15.22 -9.13 -7.46
N SER A 180 -15.94 -8.80 -6.41
CA SER A 180 -15.95 -7.45 -5.83
C SER A 180 -14.65 -7.07 -5.09
N PHE A 181 -13.71 -8.01 -4.92
CA PHE A 181 -12.35 -7.73 -4.45
C PHE A 181 -11.40 -7.24 -5.55
N GLY A 182 -11.88 -7.19 -6.79
CA GLY A 182 -11.13 -6.67 -7.92
C GLY A 182 -10.45 -7.75 -8.76
N HIS A 183 -9.58 -7.29 -9.65
CA HIS A 183 -8.93 -8.13 -10.66
C HIS A 183 -7.41 -7.97 -10.58
N PRO A 184 -6.74 -8.67 -9.65
CA PRO A 184 -5.29 -8.53 -9.43
C PRO A 184 -4.46 -8.82 -10.68
N ASP A 185 -4.91 -9.70 -11.56
CA ASP A 185 -4.19 -10.03 -12.79
C ASP A 185 -3.99 -8.85 -13.74
N VAL A 186 -4.78 -7.79 -13.61
CA VAL A 186 -4.55 -6.55 -14.36
C VAL A 186 -3.20 -5.91 -13.98
N PHE A 187 -2.75 -6.10 -12.73
CA PHE A 187 -1.55 -5.46 -12.19
C PHE A 187 -0.38 -6.42 -12.03
N CYS A 188 -0.65 -7.69 -11.78
CA CYS A 188 0.37 -8.67 -11.41
C CYS A 188 0.50 -9.85 -12.37
N SER A 189 0.14 -9.68 -13.65
CA SER A 189 0.27 -10.73 -14.68
C SER A 189 1.35 -10.42 -15.71
N ASP A 190 1.66 -9.17 -15.94
CA ASP A 190 2.59 -8.73 -16.96
C ASP A 190 3.72 -7.87 -16.38
N PRO A 191 4.92 -8.46 -16.15
CA PRO A 191 6.07 -7.74 -15.61
C PRO A 191 6.56 -6.60 -16.50
N GLU A 192 6.42 -6.70 -17.82
CA GLU A 192 6.84 -5.63 -18.73
C GLU A 192 5.99 -4.38 -18.55
N HIS A 193 4.68 -4.53 -18.35
CA HIS A 193 3.79 -3.41 -18.08
C HIS A 193 3.98 -2.81 -16.68
N SER A 194 4.38 -3.61 -15.70
CA SER A 194 4.61 -3.14 -14.32
C SER A 194 6.07 -2.80 -14.02
N LYS A 195 6.94 -2.91 -15.00
CA LYS A 195 8.37 -2.64 -14.87
C LYS A 195 8.64 -1.20 -14.49
N TRP A 196 9.35 -1.04 -13.40
CA TRP A 196 9.85 0.25 -12.94
C TRP A 196 11.29 0.11 -12.48
N MET A 197 12.14 1.03 -12.94
CA MET A 197 13.54 1.08 -12.55
C MET A 197 13.84 2.43 -11.91
N SER A 198 14.55 2.41 -10.81
CA SER A 198 15.09 3.61 -10.19
C SER A 198 16.52 3.41 -9.77
N ALA A 199 17.31 4.48 -9.80
CA ALA A 199 18.66 4.48 -9.31
C ALA A 199 18.92 5.77 -8.52
N THR A 200 19.65 5.64 -7.42
CA THR A 200 20.21 6.77 -6.70
C THR A 200 21.71 6.82 -6.96
N VAL A 201 22.17 7.93 -7.47
CA VAL A 201 23.60 8.16 -7.72
C VAL A 201 24.08 9.18 -6.70
N THR A 202 25.04 8.78 -5.86
CA THR A 202 25.70 9.67 -4.92
C THR A 202 27.12 9.90 -5.34
N THR A 203 27.53 11.17 -5.50
CA THR A 203 28.88 11.56 -5.85
C THR A 203 29.47 12.44 -4.76
N LEU A 204 30.78 12.37 -4.59
CA LEU A 204 31.52 13.21 -3.67
C LEU A 204 32.35 14.28 -4.37
N ASP A 205 32.28 14.33 -5.72
CA ASP A 205 32.96 15.32 -6.52
C ASP A 205 32.00 16.36 -7.08
N ASP A 206 32.53 17.51 -7.42
CA ASP A 206 31.77 18.65 -7.95
C ASP A 206 31.72 18.67 -9.48
N GLU A 207 32.20 17.64 -10.18
CA GLU A 207 32.23 17.60 -11.65
C GLU A 207 30.88 17.22 -12.24
N ILE A 208 30.10 16.36 -11.56
CA ILE A 208 28.79 15.88 -12.05
C ILE A 208 27.69 16.95 -12.01
N PRO A 209 27.54 17.77 -10.95
CA PRO A 209 26.48 18.78 -10.88
C PRO A 209 26.39 19.71 -12.10
N PRO A 210 27.50 20.20 -12.71
CA PRO A 210 27.45 21.02 -13.92
C PRO A 210 26.84 20.30 -15.13
N TYR A 211 27.03 18.99 -15.27
CA TYR A 211 26.38 18.21 -16.32
C TYR A 211 24.88 18.08 -16.10
N ILE A 212 24.46 17.87 -14.84
CA ILE A 212 23.04 17.83 -14.47
C ILE A 212 22.41 19.19 -14.78
N GLN A 213 23.05 20.30 -14.39
CA GLN A 213 22.59 21.64 -14.71
C GLN A 213 22.45 21.87 -16.21
N LYS A 214 23.42 21.41 -17.00
CA LYS A 214 23.37 21.51 -18.46
C LYS A 214 22.18 20.76 -19.07
N ILE A 215 21.86 19.59 -18.54
CA ILE A 215 20.75 18.75 -19.02
C ILE A 215 19.41 19.31 -18.53
N CYS A 216 19.28 19.56 -17.24
CA CYS A 216 18.04 19.97 -16.59
C CYS A 216 17.75 21.47 -16.72
N LYS A 217 18.74 22.27 -17.13
CA LYS A 217 18.68 23.76 -17.19
C LYS A 217 18.38 24.41 -15.84
N ARG A 218 18.77 23.77 -14.75
CA ARG A 218 18.56 24.22 -13.36
C ARG A 218 19.81 24.00 -12.53
N ASP A 219 19.99 24.88 -11.55
CA ASP A 219 21.03 24.70 -10.55
C ASP A 219 20.70 23.46 -9.66
N PRO A 220 21.55 22.44 -9.59
CA PRO A 220 21.31 21.27 -8.80
C PRO A 220 21.36 21.53 -7.28
N PHE A 221 21.83 22.70 -6.85
CA PHE A 221 21.92 23.11 -5.45
C PHE A 221 20.85 24.12 -5.01
N SER A 222 19.94 24.50 -5.90
CA SER A 222 18.88 25.50 -5.63
C SER A 222 17.55 24.88 -5.21
#